data_131118f71e2acc5c371e7464baf8b71b
#
_entry.id   131118f71e2acc5c371e7464baf8b71b
#
_cell.length_a   1.000
_cell.length_b   1.000
_cell.length_c   1.000
_cell.angle_alpha   90.00
_cell.angle_beta   90.00
_cell.angle_gamma   90.00
#
_symmetry.space_group_name_H-M   'P 1'
#
loop_
_entity.id
_entity.type
_entity.pdbx_description
1 polymer ?
#
loop_
_entity_poly.entity_id
_entity_poly.type
_entity_poly.pdbx_seq_one_letter_code
_entity_poly.pdbx_strand_id
1 'polypeptide(L)'
;MYLKSLDLKNKIALVTGAGKGIGKASAIALAEAGANLIILSRTESDLVKVEKEIIKLKRKCKYFVCDILNNKQVIDIFSKIKKLDILVNNAGTNIPSHFTKIKKKDMDYMVDLNIKSAFHIAQLASNKMLQSKNRKSIGGSIINMSSQLGKVGAPNRSTYNMTKFGIEGLTKGMSIDLASNNIRVNSICPV
;
A
#
# COMPACT_ATOMS: atom_id res chain seq x y z
N MET A 1 14.86 -5.98 20.73
CA MET A 1 13.53 -5.39 20.35
C MET A 1 12.71 -5.24 21.63
N TYR A 2 12.31 -4.01 21.99
CA TYR A 2 11.56 -3.72 23.21
C TYR A 2 10.15 -4.32 23.22
N LEU A 3 9.54 -4.50 22.05
CA LEU A 3 8.18 -5.00 21.94
C LEU A 3 8.13 -6.28 21.09
N LYS A 4 8.19 -7.43 21.76
CA LYS A 4 8.06 -8.75 21.09
C LYS A 4 6.77 -8.88 20.27
N SER A 5 5.72 -8.17 20.65
CA SER A 5 4.45 -8.11 19.92
C SER A 5 4.54 -7.45 18.53
N LEU A 6 5.61 -6.70 18.28
CA LEU A 6 5.88 -6.07 16.98
C LEU A 6 6.84 -6.89 16.09
N ASP A 7 7.24 -8.10 16.53
CA ASP A 7 8.08 -8.98 15.72
C ASP A 7 7.31 -9.48 14.49
N LEU A 8 7.83 -9.14 13.30
CA LEU A 8 7.30 -9.54 12.01
C LEU A 8 8.11 -10.68 11.36
N LYS A 9 8.91 -11.40 12.16
CA LYS A 9 9.68 -12.56 11.68
C LYS A 9 8.76 -13.54 10.94
N ASN A 10 9.22 -14.02 9.77
CA ASN A 10 8.48 -14.93 8.90
C ASN A 10 7.22 -14.31 8.23
N LYS A 11 6.95 -13.03 8.39
CA LYS A 11 5.91 -12.31 7.64
C LYS A 11 6.46 -11.82 6.31
N ILE A 12 5.57 -11.73 5.32
CA ILE A 12 5.87 -11.15 4.00
C ILE A 12 4.99 -9.91 3.84
N ALA A 13 5.63 -8.78 3.62
CA ALA A 13 4.99 -7.49 3.41
C ALA A 13 5.15 -7.02 1.96
N LEU A 14 4.08 -6.49 1.37
CA LEU A 14 4.10 -5.81 0.09
C LEU A 14 3.89 -4.31 0.30
N VAL A 15 4.74 -3.49 -0.31
CA VAL A 15 4.65 -2.03 -0.25
C VAL A 15 4.61 -1.46 -1.66
N THR A 16 3.56 -0.69 -1.97
CA THR A 16 3.45 0.04 -3.25
C THR A 16 4.02 1.45 -3.12
N GLY A 17 4.61 1.96 -4.21
CA GLY A 17 5.27 3.27 -4.18
C GLY A 17 6.49 3.28 -3.25
N ALA A 18 7.18 2.14 -3.12
CA ALA A 18 8.25 1.94 -2.14
C ALA A 18 9.60 2.55 -2.52
N GLY A 19 9.74 3.16 -3.70
CA GLY A 19 11.03 3.69 -4.16
C GLY A 19 11.52 4.92 -3.39
N LYS A 20 10.62 5.70 -2.79
CA LYS A 20 10.95 6.95 -2.08
C LYS A 20 9.90 7.32 -1.02
N GLY A 21 10.20 8.35 -0.23
CA GLY A 21 9.26 8.96 0.72
C GLY A 21 8.71 7.96 1.73
N ILE A 22 7.41 8.08 2.04
CA ILE A 22 6.71 7.28 3.05
C ILE A 22 6.74 5.79 2.70
N GLY A 23 6.59 5.43 1.42
CA GLY A 23 6.64 4.02 1.00
C GLY A 23 8.00 3.37 1.25
N LYS A 24 9.12 4.08 0.95
CA LYS A 24 10.46 3.62 1.31
C LYS A 24 10.61 3.47 2.83
N ALA A 25 10.24 4.50 3.59
CA ALA A 25 10.35 4.47 5.05
C ALA A 25 9.54 3.31 5.66
N SER A 26 8.31 3.08 5.15
CA SER A 26 7.48 1.94 5.57
C SER A 26 8.13 0.59 5.27
N ALA A 27 8.74 0.44 4.07
CA ALA A 27 9.42 -0.80 3.70
C ALA A 27 10.61 -1.09 4.61
N ILE A 28 11.44 -0.07 4.92
CA ILE A 28 12.57 -0.20 5.84
C ILE A 28 12.09 -0.55 7.25
N ALA A 29 11.11 0.18 7.81
CA ALA A 29 10.57 -0.08 9.14
C ALA A 29 10.01 -1.50 9.29
N LEU A 30 9.31 -2.02 8.27
CA LEU A 30 8.82 -3.41 8.26
C LEU A 30 9.97 -4.42 8.21
N ALA A 31 11.05 -4.11 7.48
CA ALA A 31 12.25 -4.94 7.44
C ALA A 31 12.98 -4.95 8.80
N GLU A 32 13.12 -3.80 9.45
CA GLU A 32 13.67 -3.68 10.81
C GLU A 32 12.86 -4.48 11.82
N ALA A 33 11.54 -4.49 11.69
CA ALA A 33 10.65 -5.32 12.50
C ALA A 33 10.71 -6.82 12.16
N GLY A 34 11.46 -7.23 11.13
CA GLY A 34 11.71 -8.65 10.82
C GLY A 34 11.01 -9.20 9.59
N ALA A 35 10.18 -8.42 8.88
CA ALA A 35 9.49 -8.88 7.69
C ALA A 35 10.43 -9.06 6.49
N ASN A 36 10.07 -9.96 5.59
CA ASN A 36 10.61 -10.00 4.23
C ASN A 36 9.73 -9.12 3.32
N LEU A 37 10.34 -8.48 2.33
CA LEU A 37 9.67 -7.44 1.56
C LEU A 37 9.43 -7.82 0.09
N ILE A 38 8.31 -7.36 -0.43
CA ILE A 38 8.02 -7.22 -1.85
C ILE A 38 7.74 -5.73 -2.05
N ILE A 39 8.51 -5.08 -2.92
CA ILE A 39 8.42 -3.64 -3.13
C ILE A 39 8.12 -3.33 -4.59
N LEU A 40 7.18 -2.39 -4.81
CA LEU A 40 6.75 -1.98 -6.14
C LEU A 40 6.93 -0.47 -6.33
N SER A 41 7.49 -0.07 -7.45
CA SER A 41 7.45 1.30 -7.96
C SER A 41 7.77 1.34 -9.46
N ARG A 42 7.66 2.52 -10.07
CA ARG A 42 7.95 2.70 -11.50
C ARG A 42 9.44 2.89 -11.81
N THR A 43 10.24 3.26 -10.82
CA THR A 43 11.65 3.63 -10.99
C THR A 43 12.54 2.51 -10.44
N GLU A 44 13.21 1.79 -11.32
CA GLU A 44 14.06 0.66 -10.94
C GLU A 44 15.24 1.08 -10.07
N SER A 45 15.94 2.18 -10.44
CA SER A 45 17.09 2.67 -9.68
C SER A 45 16.77 2.99 -8.21
N ASP A 46 15.54 3.45 -7.92
CA ASP A 46 15.09 3.68 -6.55
C ASP A 46 14.82 2.38 -5.82
N LEU A 47 14.18 1.41 -6.49
CA LEU A 47 13.90 0.09 -5.92
C LEU A 47 15.18 -0.67 -5.58
N VAL A 48 16.19 -0.63 -6.45
CA VAL A 48 17.50 -1.26 -6.21
C VAL A 48 18.19 -0.68 -4.97
N LYS A 49 18.09 0.65 -4.74
CA LYS A 49 18.63 1.27 -3.52
C LYS A 49 17.91 0.76 -2.27
N VAL A 50 16.57 0.72 -2.31
CA VAL A 50 15.75 0.24 -1.17
C VAL A 50 16.00 -1.24 -0.91
N GLU A 51 16.08 -2.08 -1.94
CA GLU A 51 16.41 -3.49 -1.80
C GLU A 51 17.75 -3.69 -1.09
N LYS A 52 18.80 -2.95 -1.50
CA LYS A 52 20.12 -3.01 -0.84
C LYS A 52 20.04 -2.64 0.65
N GLU A 53 19.24 -1.64 1.01
CA GLU A 53 19.05 -1.26 2.41
C GLU A 53 18.36 -2.39 3.19
N ILE A 54 17.33 -3.02 2.63
CA ILE A 54 16.61 -4.14 3.26
C ILE A 54 17.51 -5.37 3.42
N ILE A 55 18.34 -5.67 2.43
CA ILE A 55 19.29 -6.80 2.50
C ILE A 55 20.33 -6.59 3.62
N LYS A 56 20.80 -5.35 3.84
CA LYS A 56 21.70 -5.01 4.97
C LYS A 56 21.05 -5.33 6.34
N LEU A 57 19.73 -5.24 6.45
CA LEU A 57 18.96 -5.64 7.63
C LEU A 57 18.79 -7.17 7.76
N LYS A 58 19.47 -7.96 6.90
CA LYS A 58 19.37 -9.43 6.84
C LYS A 58 17.95 -9.92 6.55
N ARG A 59 17.17 -9.15 5.77
CA ARG A 59 15.83 -9.53 5.29
C ARG A 59 15.86 -9.80 3.79
N LYS A 60 14.99 -10.72 3.34
CA LYS A 60 14.80 -10.95 1.90
C LYS A 60 13.97 -9.82 1.32
N CYS A 61 14.36 -9.33 0.16
CA CYS A 61 13.60 -8.37 -0.61
C CYS A 61 13.47 -8.83 -2.05
N LYS A 62 12.32 -8.62 -2.64
CA LYS A 62 12.07 -8.77 -4.07
C LYS A 62 11.41 -7.50 -4.57
N TYR A 63 11.96 -6.89 -5.60
CA TYR A 63 11.32 -5.73 -6.21
C TYR A 63 10.70 -6.07 -7.56
N PHE A 64 9.70 -5.28 -7.96
CA PHE A 64 9.11 -5.29 -9.28
C PHE A 64 8.94 -3.86 -9.78
N VAL A 65 9.48 -3.59 -10.95
CA VAL A 65 9.18 -2.35 -11.67
C VAL A 65 7.77 -2.45 -12.22
N CYS A 66 6.89 -1.58 -11.77
CA CYS A 66 5.47 -1.68 -12.10
C CYS A 66 4.81 -0.30 -12.08
N ASP A 67 4.06 0.00 -13.13
CA ASP A 67 3.01 1.02 -13.05
C ASP A 67 1.73 0.36 -12.54
N ILE A 68 1.29 0.77 -11.35
CA ILE A 68 0.09 0.18 -10.73
C ILE A 68 -1.21 0.52 -11.46
N LEU A 69 -1.19 1.44 -12.41
CA LEU A 69 -2.30 1.68 -13.34
C LEU A 69 -2.40 0.59 -14.42
N ASN A 70 -1.34 -0.17 -14.65
CA ASN A 70 -1.36 -1.30 -15.56
C ASN A 70 -1.85 -2.56 -14.83
N ASN A 71 -3.16 -2.79 -14.88
CA ASN A 71 -3.80 -3.92 -14.22
C ASN A 71 -3.19 -5.28 -14.62
N LYS A 72 -2.78 -5.44 -15.89
CA LYS A 72 -2.17 -6.68 -16.38
C LYS A 72 -0.84 -6.96 -15.69
N GLN A 73 0.02 -5.93 -15.56
CA GLN A 73 1.29 -6.05 -14.82
C GLN A 73 1.04 -6.39 -13.35
N VAL A 74 0.07 -5.73 -12.73
CA VAL A 74 -0.27 -5.97 -11.31
C VAL A 74 -0.72 -7.41 -11.10
N ILE A 75 -1.63 -7.93 -11.94
CA ILE A 75 -2.11 -9.31 -11.86
C ILE A 75 -0.96 -10.30 -12.04
N ASP A 76 -0.07 -10.08 -13.03
CA ASP A 76 1.11 -10.92 -13.27
C ASP A 76 2.06 -10.95 -12.05
N ILE A 77 2.27 -9.81 -11.40
CA ILE A 77 3.06 -9.76 -10.16
C ILE A 77 2.40 -10.57 -9.04
N PHE A 78 1.10 -10.38 -8.83
CA PHE A 78 0.38 -11.12 -7.77
C PHE A 78 0.32 -12.63 -8.02
N SER A 79 0.35 -13.08 -9.28
CA SER A 79 0.44 -14.52 -9.61
C SER A 79 1.75 -15.15 -9.13
N LYS A 80 2.84 -14.36 -9.07
CA LYS A 80 4.19 -14.78 -8.63
C LYS A 80 4.36 -14.71 -7.10
N ILE A 81 3.41 -14.14 -6.37
CA ILE A 81 3.43 -14.05 -4.91
C ILE A 81 2.82 -15.33 -4.32
N LYS A 82 3.63 -16.11 -3.61
CA LYS A 82 3.16 -17.36 -2.97
C LYS A 82 2.42 -17.11 -1.66
N LYS A 83 2.86 -16.14 -0.87
CA LYS A 83 2.33 -15.81 0.45
C LYS A 83 2.35 -14.31 0.66
N LEU A 84 1.33 -13.76 1.32
CA LEU A 84 1.26 -12.36 1.72
C LEU A 84 0.61 -12.25 3.10
N ASP A 85 1.20 -11.46 3.99
CA ASP A 85 0.72 -11.23 5.35
C ASP A 85 0.40 -9.76 5.60
N ILE A 86 1.11 -8.84 4.94
CA ILE A 86 0.98 -7.40 5.16
C ILE A 86 0.95 -6.69 3.79
N LEU A 87 0.02 -5.75 3.64
CA LEU A 87 0.01 -4.78 2.53
C LEU A 87 0.14 -3.36 3.09
N VAL A 88 1.09 -2.59 2.55
CA VAL A 88 1.10 -1.13 2.65
C VAL A 88 0.75 -0.56 1.27
N ASN A 89 -0.48 -0.14 1.12
CA ASN A 89 -1.05 0.41 -0.11
C ASN A 89 -0.80 1.91 -0.13
N ASN A 90 0.41 2.31 -0.56
CA ASN A 90 0.93 3.67 -0.38
C ASN A 90 1.01 4.48 -1.68
N ALA A 91 1.12 3.83 -2.84
CA ALA A 91 1.27 4.57 -4.09
C ALA A 91 0.11 5.54 -4.33
N GLY A 92 0.43 6.76 -4.70
CA GLY A 92 -0.55 7.82 -4.94
C GLY A 92 0.13 9.12 -5.37
N THR A 93 -0.68 10.08 -5.76
CA THR A 93 -0.22 11.42 -6.19
C THR A 93 -1.19 12.50 -5.78
N ASN A 94 -0.71 13.74 -5.82
CA ASN A 94 -1.50 14.94 -5.63
C ASN A 94 -1.14 15.96 -6.71
N ILE A 95 -2.14 16.46 -7.43
CA ILE A 95 -2.02 17.51 -8.44
C ILE A 95 -2.86 18.70 -7.96
N PRO A 96 -2.23 19.69 -7.34
CA PRO A 96 -2.94 20.88 -6.83
C PRO A 96 -3.54 21.71 -7.94
N SER A 97 -4.81 22.11 -7.79
CA SER A 97 -5.46 23.05 -8.70
C SER A 97 -6.66 23.70 -8.03
N HIS A 98 -6.91 24.98 -8.34
CA HIS A 98 -8.16 25.64 -7.94
C HIS A 98 -9.35 24.91 -8.56
N PHE A 99 -10.45 24.76 -7.80
CA PHE A 99 -11.58 23.91 -8.19
C PHE A 99 -12.10 24.20 -9.60
N THR A 100 -12.28 25.47 -9.95
CA THR A 100 -12.78 25.87 -11.28
C THR A 100 -11.80 25.66 -12.43
N LYS A 101 -10.51 25.33 -12.13
CA LYS A 101 -9.44 25.14 -13.11
C LYS A 101 -8.95 23.69 -13.19
N ILE A 102 -9.59 22.76 -12.45
CA ILE A 102 -9.22 21.35 -12.49
C ILE A 102 -9.47 20.82 -13.91
N LYS A 103 -8.43 20.28 -14.52
CA LYS A 103 -8.54 19.60 -15.80
C LYS A 103 -9.09 18.19 -15.59
N LYS A 104 -10.03 17.78 -16.45
CA LYS A 104 -10.61 16.43 -16.40
C LYS A 104 -9.54 15.34 -16.37
N LYS A 105 -8.51 15.43 -17.20
CA LYS A 105 -7.40 14.48 -17.24
C LYS A 105 -6.67 14.31 -15.90
N ASP A 106 -6.48 15.41 -15.16
CA ASP A 106 -5.77 15.40 -13.88
C ASP A 106 -6.65 14.80 -12.78
N MET A 107 -7.95 15.07 -12.82
CA MET A 107 -8.94 14.44 -11.95
C MET A 107 -9.00 12.93 -12.22
N ASP A 108 -9.18 12.52 -13.47
CA ASP A 108 -9.26 11.12 -13.86
C ASP A 108 -7.99 10.37 -13.42
N TYR A 109 -6.80 10.94 -13.69
CA TYR A 109 -5.53 10.34 -13.28
C TYR A 109 -5.41 10.15 -11.77
N MET A 110 -5.83 11.16 -10.97
CA MET A 110 -5.81 11.02 -9.51
C MET A 110 -6.81 9.98 -9.02
N VAL A 111 -8.00 9.90 -9.62
CA VAL A 111 -9.00 8.87 -9.28
C VAL A 111 -8.48 7.49 -9.64
N ASP A 112 -7.92 7.32 -10.82
CA ASP A 112 -7.37 6.04 -11.27
C ASP A 112 -6.23 5.59 -10.36
N LEU A 113 -5.29 6.49 -10.05
CA LEU A 113 -4.11 6.15 -9.26
C LEU A 113 -4.42 6.01 -7.76
N ASN A 114 -5.16 6.96 -7.16
CA ASN A 114 -5.34 6.97 -5.70
C ASN A 114 -6.49 6.08 -5.23
N ILE A 115 -7.49 5.79 -6.09
CA ILE A 115 -8.68 5.02 -5.71
C ILE A 115 -8.72 3.68 -6.44
N LYS A 116 -8.81 3.67 -7.78
CA LYS A 116 -9.06 2.43 -8.51
C LYS A 116 -7.89 1.47 -8.39
N SER A 117 -6.64 1.96 -8.53
CA SER A 117 -5.47 1.09 -8.36
C SER A 117 -5.32 0.61 -6.91
N ALA A 118 -5.60 1.50 -5.93
CA ALA A 118 -5.56 1.13 -4.52
C ALA A 118 -6.59 0.05 -4.18
N PHE A 119 -7.82 0.18 -4.68
CA PHE A 119 -8.86 -0.83 -4.55
C PHE A 119 -8.43 -2.16 -5.17
N HIS A 120 -7.96 -2.13 -6.42
CA HIS A 120 -7.55 -3.35 -7.13
C HIS A 120 -6.42 -4.10 -6.43
N ILE A 121 -5.37 -3.37 -6.00
CA ILE A 121 -4.26 -3.96 -5.24
C ILE A 121 -4.73 -4.52 -3.90
N ALA A 122 -5.59 -3.80 -3.18
CA ALA A 122 -6.14 -4.26 -1.92
C ALA A 122 -6.96 -5.55 -2.09
N GLN A 123 -7.77 -5.64 -3.16
CA GLN A 123 -8.55 -6.83 -3.49
C GLN A 123 -7.65 -8.03 -3.81
N LEU A 124 -6.63 -7.86 -4.65
CA LEU A 124 -5.67 -8.92 -4.97
C LEU A 124 -4.89 -9.36 -3.73
N ALA A 125 -4.48 -8.42 -2.89
CA ALA A 125 -3.78 -8.72 -1.64
C ALA A 125 -4.67 -9.49 -0.66
N SER A 126 -5.92 -9.08 -0.49
CA SER A 126 -6.91 -9.78 0.34
C SER A 126 -7.12 -11.22 -0.15
N ASN A 127 -7.34 -11.39 -1.45
CA ASN A 127 -7.47 -12.73 -2.04
C ASN A 127 -6.23 -13.59 -1.82
N LYS A 128 -5.03 -13.01 -1.95
CA LYS A 128 -3.77 -13.71 -1.67
C LYS A 128 -3.63 -14.09 -0.19
N MET A 129 -4.03 -13.22 0.72
CA MET A 129 -4.04 -13.51 2.15
C MET A 129 -5.03 -14.64 2.49
N LEU A 130 -6.22 -14.62 1.91
CA LEU A 130 -7.28 -15.63 2.14
C LEU A 130 -6.90 -17.04 1.65
N GLN A 131 -5.97 -17.17 0.69
CA GLN A 131 -5.46 -18.47 0.23
C GLN A 131 -4.67 -19.23 1.32
N SER A 132 -4.24 -18.57 2.38
CA SER A 132 -3.53 -19.23 3.49
C SER A 132 -4.49 -20.05 4.34
N LYS A 133 -4.29 -21.38 4.40
CA LYS A 133 -5.13 -22.31 5.21
C LYS A 133 -5.24 -21.89 6.67
N ASN A 134 -4.22 -21.25 7.21
CA ASN A 134 -4.15 -20.83 8.62
C ASN A 134 -4.43 -19.34 8.80
N ARG A 135 -5.12 -18.66 7.84
CA ARG A 135 -5.30 -17.21 7.89
C ARG A 135 -5.98 -16.74 9.18
N LYS A 136 -7.02 -17.44 9.64
CA LYS A 136 -7.74 -17.08 10.87
C LYS A 136 -6.85 -17.07 12.13
N SER A 137 -5.87 -17.96 12.21
CA SER A 137 -4.94 -18.01 13.35
C SER A 137 -3.73 -17.07 13.18
N ILE A 138 -3.22 -16.93 11.94
CA ILE A 138 -2.02 -16.11 11.66
C ILE A 138 -2.36 -14.62 11.58
N GLY A 139 -3.56 -14.29 11.15
CA GLY A 139 -4.01 -12.93 10.87
C GLY A 139 -3.37 -12.31 9.62
N GLY A 140 -3.86 -11.15 9.23
CA GLY A 140 -3.33 -10.32 8.15
C GLY A 140 -3.44 -8.84 8.50
N SER A 141 -2.72 -7.98 7.78
CA SER A 141 -2.80 -6.53 7.99
C SER A 141 -2.72 -5.78 6.66
N ILE A 142 -3.68 -4.90 6.43
CA ILE A 142 -3.69 -3.98 5.30
C ILE A 142 -3.66 -2.56 5.85
N ILE A 143 -2.75 -1.76 5.34
CA ILE A 143 -2.61 -0.34 5.66
C ILE A 143 -2.79 0.45 4.38
N ASN A 144 -3.85 1.23 4.30
CA ASN A 144 -4.09 2.16 3.21
C ASN A 144 -3.52 3.53 3.56
N MET A 145 -2.64 4.07 2.70
CA MET A 145 -2.07 5.39 2.91
C MET A 145 -3.07 6.46 2.50
N SER A 146 -3.71 7.05 3.49
CA SER A 146 -4.60 8.19 3.36
C SER A 146 -3.83 9.52 3.47
N SER A 147 -4.41 10.51 4.11
CA SER A 147 -3.85 11.82 4.42
C SER A 147 -4.73 12.47 5.49
N GLN A 148 -4.22 13.49 6.20
CA GLN A 148 -5.11 14.40 6.94
C GLN A 148 -6.23 14.94 6.04
N LEU A 149 -5.96 15.09 4.74
CA LEU A 149 -6.94 15.53 3.74
C LEU A 149 -7.99 14.45 3.36
N GLY A 150 -7.98 13.32 4.02
CA GLY A 150 -9.09 12.36 4.10
C GLY A 150 -10.05 12.63 5.27
N LYS A 151 -9.78 13.66 6.08
CA LYS A 151 -10.57 14.07 7.25
C LYS A 151 -11.01 15.54 7.18
N VAL A 152 -10.18 16.41 6.59
CA VAL A 152 -10.41 17.86 6.47
C VAL A 152 -10.17 18.33 5.06
N GLY A 153 -10.68 19.54 4.72
CA GLY A 153 -10.45 20.18 3.44
C GLY A 153 -9.18 21.04 3.44
N ALA A 154 -8.65 21.31 2.23
CA ALA A 154 -7.58 22.29 2.03
C ALA A 154 -7.73 23.01 0.68
N PRO A 155 -7.23 24.25 0.56
CA PRO A 155 -7.25 25.01 -0.68
C PRO A 155 -6.54 24.26 -1.82
N ASN A 156 -7.10 24.31 -3.02
CA ASN A 156 -6.53 23.69 -4.23
C ASN A 156 -6.34 22.18 -4.15
N ARG A 157 -7.12 21.47 -3.32
CA ARG A 157 -6.98 20.03 -3.06
C ARG A 157 -8.27 19.22 -3.28
N SER A 158 -9.30 19.81 -3.90
CA SER A 158 -10.63 19.19 -3.98
C SER A 158 -10.61 17.76 -4.51
N THR A 159 -9.92 17.50 -5.63
CA THR A 159 -9.80 16.13 -6.16
C THR A 159 -8.99 15.22 -5.22
N TYR A 160 -7.90 15.73 -4.68
CA TYR A 160 -7.09 14.93 -3.73
C TYR A 160 -7.88 14.61 -2.46
N ASN A 161 -8.60 15.60 -1.89
CA ASN A 161 -9.52 15.37 -0.77
C ASN A 161 -10.51 14.26 -1.11
N MET A 162 -11.22 14.38 -2.25
CA MET A 162 -12.18 13.38 -2.71
C MET A 162 -11.55 11.98 -2.72
N THR A 163 -10.33 11.84 -3.26
CA THR A 163 -9.67 10.54 -3.30
C THR A 163 -9.30 10.03 -1.91
N LYS A 164 -8.85 10.88 -1.00
CA LYS A 164 -8.44 10.45 0.35
C LYS A 164 -9.63 10.16 1.27
N PHE A 165 -10.75 10.89 1.14
CA PHE A 165 -12.02 10.49 1.76
C PHE A 165 -12.52 9.15 1.21
N GLY A 166 -12.36 8.89 -0.09
CA GLY A 166 -12.67 7.59 -0.69
C GLY A 166 -11.84 6.44 -0.09
N ILE A 167 -10.53 6.66 0.16
CA ILE A 167 -9.67 5.68 0.84
C ILE A 167 -10.15 5.41 2.28
N GLU A 168 -10.62 6.42 3.00
CA GLU A 168 -11.19 6.23 4.34
C GLU A 168 -12.45 5.37 4.30
N GLY A 169 -13.35 5.63 3.33
CA GLY A 169 -14.54 4.80 3.10
C GLY A 169 -14.19 3.36 2.73
N LEU A 170 -13.27 3.17 1.78
CA LEU A 170 -12.76 1.85 1.39
C LEU A 170 -12.19 1.08 2.59
N THR A 171 -11.38 1.76 3.41
CA THR A 171 -10.76 1.15 4.60
C THR A 171 -11.81 0.63 5.58
N LYS A 172 -12.86 1.42 5.85
CA LYS A 172 -13.96 1.02 6.74
C LYS A 172 -14.73 -0.19 6.19
N GLY A 173 -15.13 -0.15 4.91
CA GLY A 173 -15.83 -1.28 4.28
C GLY A 173 -15.00 -2.56 4.34
N MET A 174 -13.75 -2.51 3.88
CA MET A 174 -12.85 -3.64 3.91
C MET A 174 -12.60 -4.19 5.33
N SER A 175 -12.55 -3.32 6.34
CA SER A 175 -12.32 -3.76 7.73
C SER A 175 -13.45 -4.65 8.26
N ILE A 176 -14.69 -4.37 7.86
CA ILE A 176 -15.88 -5.17 8.19
C ILE A 176 -15.85 -6.49 7.41
N ASP A 177 -15.66 -6.42 6.08
CA ASP A 177 -15.70 -7.59 5.19
C ASP A 177 -14.63 -8.64 5.54
N LEU A 178 -13.46 -8.20 6.02
CA LEU A 178 -12.31 -9.07 6.25
C LEU A 178 -12.10 -9.47 7.72
N ALA A 179 -12.91 -8.92 8.64
CA ALA A 179 -12.77 -9.15 10.09
C ALA A 179 -12.90 -10.63 10.46
N SER A 180 -13.87 -11.35 9.88
CA SER A 180 -14.10 -12.78 10.13
C SER A 180 -12.92 -13.67 9.73
N ASN A 181 -12.02 -13.16 8.90
CA ASN A 181 -10.79 -13.84 8.47
C ASN A 181 -9.55 -13.40 9.24
N ASN A 182 -9.72 -12.61 10.31
CA ASN A 182 -8.63 -12.03 11.10
C ASN A 182 -7.66 -11.17 10.24
N ILE A 183 -8.19 -10.45 9.25
CA ILE A 183 -7.44 -9.47 8.47
C ILE A 183 -7.87 -8.08 8.92
N ARG A 184 -6.95 -7.36 9.54
CA ARG A 184 -7.17 -5.98 9.99
C ARG A 184 -6.92 -5.03 8.83
N VAL A 185 -7.76 -4.02 8.67
CA VAL A 185 -7.60 -2.97 7.67
C VAL A 185 -7.66 -1.62 8.36
N ASN A 186 -6.61 -0.82 8.18
CA ASN A 186 -6.48 0.49 8.78
C ASN A 186 -5.96 1.51 7.75
N SER A 187 -6.16 2.79 8.03
CA SER A 187 -5.53 3.88 7.30
C SER A 187 -4.50 4.61 8.17
N ILE A 188 -3.48 5.16 7.52
CA ILE A 188 -2.56 6.14 8.11
C ILE A 188 -2.80 7.46 7.39
N CYS A 189 -2.96 8.53 8.17
CA CYS A 189 -3.32 9.87 7.69
C CYS A 189 -2.16 10.86 7.96
N PRO A 190 -1.06 10.82 7.21
CA PRO A 190 0.03 11.78 7.38
C PRO A 190 -0.41 13.22 7.16
N VAL A 191 0.29 14.16 7.79
CA VAL A 191 0.13 15.62 7.65
C VAL A 191 0.88 16.12 6.41
#